data_70ae0bb3988e6b7277c06d78e85bea7d
#
_entry.id   70ae0bb3988e6b7277c06d78e85bea7d
#
_cell.length_a   1.000
_cell.length_b   1.000
_cell.length_c   1.000
_cell.angle_alpha   90.00
_cell.angle_beta   90.00
_cell.angle_gamma   90.00
#
_symmetry.space_group_name_H-M   'P 1'
#
loop_
_entity.id
_entity.type
_entity.pdbx_description
1 polymer ?
#
loop_
_entity_poly.entity_id
_entity_poly.type
_entity_poly.pdbx_seq_one_letter_code
_entity_poly.pdbx_strand_id
1 'polypeptide(L)'
;MKKALCILLVILLLIGCTGCAAVISHPSGTAVQVCYDRENISFDLELSQEESAVVLSVLNGKRRDLDMTVTGAACGFEQEQSFIIDGSTYCLAQDTCGVIWEEGTDNYYVVSNQEMKQLKEIFKAHGAKII
;
A
#
# COMPACT_ATOMS: atom_id res chain seq x y z
N MET A 1 -31.50 -35.25 -11.29
CA MET A 1 -30.48 -34.73 -12.19
C MET A 1 -30.44 -33.21 -12.25
N LYS A 2 -31.58 -32.50 -12.49
CA LYS A 2 -31.59 -31.02 -12.58
C LYS A 2 -31.10 -30.29 -11.31
N LYS A 3 -31.42 -30.81 -10.11
CA LYS A 3 -30.99 -30.22 -8.83
C LYS A 3 -29.45 -30.38 -8.58
N ALA A 4 -28.88 -31.52 -8.97
CA ALA A 4 -27.45 -31.78 -8.84
C ALA A 4 -26.63 -30.89 -9.81
N LEU A 5 -27.14 -30.64 -11.01
CA LEU A 5 -26.50 -29.76 -11.99
C LEU A 5 -26.49 -28.30 -11.54
N CYS A 6 -27.58 -27.82 -10.91
CA CYS A 6 -27.62 -26.46 -10.35
C CYS A 6 -26.65 -26.27 -9.19
N ILE A 7 -26.51 -27.26 -8.32
CA ILE A 7 -25.56 -27.21 -7.20
C ILE A 7 -24.10 -27.19 -7.72
N LEU A 8 -23.80 -27.99 -8.74
CA LEU A 8 -22.46 -28.00 -9.34
C LEU A 8 -22.14 -26.66 -10.02
N LEU A 9 -23.10 -26.01 -10.66
CA LEU A 9 -22.93 -24.70 -11.31
C LEU A 9 -22.71 -23.60 -10.26
N VAL A 10 -23.41 -23.64 -9.13
CA VAL A 10 -23.20 -22.67 -8.04
C VAL A 10 -21.82 -22.85 -7.39
N ILE A 11 -21.35 -24.08 -7.20
CA ILE A 11 -20.01 -24.35 -6.66
C ILE A 11 -18.94 -23.87 -7.64
N LEU A 12 -19.08 -24.06 -8.94
CA LEU A 12 -18.17 -23.55 -9.96
C LEU A 12 -18.12 -22.01 -10.00
N LEU A 13 -19.26 -21.34 -9.80
CA LEU A 13 -19.32 -19.88 -9.70
C LEU A 13 -18.65 -19.33 -8.44
N LEU A 14 -18.69 -20.07 -7.32
CA LEU A 14 -18.02 -19.66 -6.08
C LEU A 14 -16.50 -19.85 -6.14
N ILE A 15 -16.00 -20.81 -6.90
CA ILE A 15 -14.56 -21.05 -7.08
C ILE A 15 -13.93 -20.00 -8.05
N GLY A 16 -14.73 -19.43 -8.92
CA GLY A 16 -14.25 -18.40 -9.89
C GLY A 16 -13.90 -17.03 -9.30
N CYS A 17 -14.19 -16.76 -8.02
CA CYS A 17 -13.96 -15.46 -7.39
C CYS A 17 -12.63 -15.34 -6.61
N THR A 18 -11.77 -16.35 -6.62
CA THR A 18 -10.52 -16.32 -5.84
C THR A 18 -9.34 -15.67 -6.54
N GLY A 19 -9.57 -14.95 -7.64
CA GLY A 19 -8.53 -14.26 -8.43
C GLY A 19 -8.55 -12.75 -8.37
N CYS A 20 -9.27 -12.11 -7.43
CA CYS A 20 -9.20 -10.66 -7.29
C CYS A 20 -7.81 -10.25 -6.78
N ALA A 21 -6.99 -9.64 -7.65
CA ALA A 21 -5.76 -9.00 -7.24
C ALA A 21 -6.09 -7.98 -6.13
N ALA A 22 -5.30 -7.96 -5.05
CA ALA A 22 -5.48 -6.97 -3.99
C ALA A 22 -5.40 -5.56 -4.58
N VAL A 23 -6.37 -4.73 -4.23
CA VAL A 23 -6.47 -3.34 -4.65
C VAL A 23 -6.58 -2.50 -3.39
N ILE A 24 -5.74 -1.48 -3.25
CA ILE A 24 -5.87 -0.54 -2.14
C ILE A 24 -7.13 0.28 -2.32
N SER A 25 -7.99 0.30 -1.31
CA SER A 25 -9.23 1.07 -1.32
C SER A 25 -9.56 1.52 0.10
N HIS A 26 -9.39 2.80 0.37
CA HIS A 26 -9.80 3.44 1.61
C HIS A 26 -10.79 4.55 1.31
N PRO A 27 -11.84 4.76 2.14
CA PRO A 27 -12.76 5.87 1.98
C PRO A 27 -12.05 7.22 1.99
N SER A 28 -12.60 8.20 1.28
CA SER A 28 -12.13 9.58 1.39
C SER A 28 -12.32 10.10 2.81
N GLY A 29 -11.34 10.83 3.32
CA GLY A 29 -11.37 11.32 4.71
C GLY A 29 -10.87 10.31 5.76
N THR A 30 -10.42 9.12 5.36
CA THR A 30 -9.74 8.19 6.27
C THR A 30 -8.47 8.85 6.83
N ALA A 31 -8.28 8.76 8.14
CA ALA A 31 -7.08 9.26 8.80
C ALA A 31 -5.85 8.45 8.38
N VAL A 32 -4.76 9.15 8.13
CA VAL A 32 -3.46 8.56 7.79
C VAL A 32 -2.47 8.93 8.87
N GLN A 33 -1.81 7.94 9.42
CA GLN A 33 -0.70 8.11 10.34
C GLN A 33 0.60 7.96 9.56
N VAL A 34 1.61 8.77 9.84
CA VAL A 34 2.94 8.69 9.24
C VAL A 34 3.95 8.32 10.32
N CYS A 35 4.79 7.32 10.03
CA CYS A 35 5.86 6.87 10.90
C CYS A 35 7.21 7.05 10.19
N TYR A 36 8.16 7.65 10.90
CA TYR A 36 9.53 7.80 10.45
C TYR A 36 10.49 7.67 11.62
N ASP A 37 11.50 6.84 11.49
CA ASP A 37 12.52 6.62 12.52
C ASP A 37 13.88 6.31 11.87
N ARG A 38 14.63 7.35 11.52
CA ARG A 38 15.95 7.20 10.92
C ARG A 38 16.86 8.37 11.28
N GLU A 39 18.17 8.10 11.39
CA GLU A 39 19.22 9.12 11.55
C GLU A 39 18.98 10.10 12.70
N ASN A 40 18.53 9.63 13.86
CA ASN A 40 18.17 10.43 15.04
C ASN A 40 16.96 11.38 14.82
N ILE A 41 16.18 11.16 13.78
CA ILE A 41 14.91 11.82 13.55
C ILE A 41 13.82 10.76 13.69
N SER A 42 12.90 10.96 14.63
CA SER A 42 11.79 10.05 14.84
C SER A 42 10.51 10.83 15.01
N PHE A 43 9.47 10.45 14.30
CA PHE A 43 8.12 10.95 14.52
C PHE A 43 7.08 9.88 14.13
N ASP A 44 5.98 9.93 14.86
CA ASP A 44 4.81 9.11 14.65
C ASP A 44 3.60 10.02 14.94
N LEU A 45 2.88 10.42 13.90
CA LEU A 45 1.81 11.40 14.02
C LEU A 45 0.71 11.18 12.98
N GLU A 46 -0.48 11.65 13.30
CA GLU A 46 -1.59 11.71 12.35
C GLU A 46 -1.39 12.92 11.42
N LEU A 47 -1.52 12.68 10.12
CA LEU A 47 -1.43 13.72 9.10
C LEU A 47 -2.65 14.63 9.12
N SER A 48 -2.47 15.86 8.66
CA SER A 48 -3.59 16.74 8.35
C SER A 48 -4.54 16.10 7.34
N GLN A 49 -5.76 16.60 7.27
CA GLN A 49 -6.75 16.12 6.29
C GLN A 49 -6.25 16.30 4.84
N GLU A 50 -5.54 17.39 4.56
CA GLU A 50 -4.99 17.68 3.24
C GLU A 50 -3.86 16.71 2.88
N GLU A 51 -2.92 16.46 3.79
CA GLU A 51 -1.84 15.49 3.59
C GLU A 51 -2.37 14.07 3.46
N SER A 52 -3.33 13.69 4.31
CA SER A 52 -4.02 12.40 4.23
C SER A 52 -4.68 12.20 2.86
N ALA A 53 -5.33 13.25 2.32
CA ALA A 53 -5.95 13.19 0.99
C ALA A 53 -4.91 12.95 -0.11
N VAL A 54 -3.71 13.53 -0.01
CA VAL A 54 -2.62 13.28 -0.96
C VAL A 54 -2.18 11.81 -0.90
N VAL A 55 -1.94 11.27 0.28
CA VAL A 55 -1.56 9.86 0.45
C VAL A 55 -2.64 8.93 -0.12
N LEU A 56 -3.89 9.16 0.23
CA LEU A 56 -5.02 8.36 -0.26
C LEU A 56 -5.15 8.46 -1.79
N SER A 57 -4.93 9.63 -2.37
CA SER A 57 -5.00 9.81 -3.83
C SER A 57 -3.94 9.01 -4.59
N VAL A 58 -2.76 8.85 -3.99
CA VAL A 58 -1.68 8.04 -4.57
C VAL A 58 -1.95 6.55 -4.39
N LEU A 59 -2.37 6.11 -3.21
CA LEU A 59 -2.50 4.70 -2.87
C LEU A 59 -3.78 4.07 -3.43
N ASN A 60 -4.92 4.78 -3.33
CA ASN A 60 -6.21 4.22 -3.76
C ASN A 60 -6.20 3.83 -5.23
N GLY A 61 -6.73 2.64 -5.52
CA GLY A 61 -6.81 2.08 -6.86
C GLY A 61 -5.52 1.37 -7.32
N LYS A 62 -4.44 1.42 -6.54
CA LYS A 62 -3.24 0.64 -6.84
C LYS A 62 -3.54 -0.85 -6.72
N ARG A 63 -3.14 -1.60 -7.71
CA ARG A 63 -3.27 -3.06 -7.76
C ARG A 63 -1.95 -3.70 -7.37
N ARG A 64 -2.03 -4.82 -6.68
CA ARG A 64 -0.87 -5.67 -6.38
C ARG A 64 -0.13 -6.02 -7.67
N ASP A 65 1.19 -5.83 -7.66
CA ASP A 65 2.05 -6.31 -8.72
C ASP A 65 2.31 -7.81 -8.55
N LEU A 66 1.84 -8.61 -9.52
CA LEU A 66 1.92 -10.08 -9.45
C LEU A 66 3.35 -10.59 -9.62
N ASP A 67 4.16 -9.93 -10.43
CA ASP A 67 5.55 -10.34 -10.66
C ASP A 67 6.36 -10.16 -9.39
N MET A 68 6.20 -9.04 -8.70
CA MET A 68 6.84 -8.79 -7.40
C MET A 68 6.35 -9.72 -6.29
N THR A 69 5.08 -10.13 -6.33
CA THR A 69 4.55 -11.13 -5.39
C THR A 69 5.25 -12.48 -5.52
N VAL A 70 5.62 -12.87 -6.74
CA VAL A 70 6.28 -14.16 -7.02
C VAL A 70 7.79 -14.08 -6.81
N THR A 71 8.44 -13.02 -7.27
CA THR A 71 9.90 -12.89 -7.26
C THR A 71 10.46 -12.23 -6.00
N GLY A 72 9.61 -11.53 -5.25
CA GLY A 72 10.01 -10.61 -4.21
C GLY A 72 10.59 -9.31 -4.77
N ALA A 73 10.43 -8.22 -4.06
CA ALA A 73 11.07 -6.96 -4.42
C ALA A 73 12.52 -6.97 -3.93
N ALA A 74 13.46 -6.61 -4.78
CA ALA A 74 14.87 -6.44 -4.41
C ALA A 74 15.14 -5.15 -3.62
N CYS A 75 14.13 -4.28 -3.50
CA CYS A 75 14.17 -3.02 -2.75
C CYS A 75 14.14 -3.28 -1.24
N GLY A 76 14.90 -2.51 -0.48
CA GLY A 76 14.79 -2.51 0.98
C GLY A 76 13.50 -1.80 1.42
N PHE A 77 12.78 -2.43 2.34
CA PHE A 77 11.61 -1.85 3.01
C PHE A 77 11.84 -1.89 4.51
N GLU A 78 11.54 -0.77 5.16
CA GLU A 78 11.60 -0.67 6.62
C GLU A 78 10.32 -0.01 7.11
N GLN A 79 9.80 -0.46 8.25
CA GLN A 79 8.65 0.14 8.93
C GLN A 79 8.92 1.61 9.31
N GLU A 80 10.17 1.97 9.41
CA GLU A 80 10.67 3.29 9.79
C GLU A 80 10.36 4.39 8.76
N GLN A 81 9.76 4.05 7.63
CA GLN A 81 9.29 4.98 6.59
C GLN A 81 7.99 4.48 6.00
N SER A 82 6.91 4.72 6.72
CA SER A 82 5.61 4.14 6.38
C SER A 82 4.42 5.04 6.66
N PHE A 83 3.31 4.69 6.01
CA PHE A 83 1.97 5.21 6.32
C PHE A 83 1.13 4.09 6.91
N ILE A 84 0.34 4.40 7.94
CA ILE A 84 -0.63 3.47 8.53
C ILE A 84 -2.04 3.99 8.22
N ILE A 85 -2.85 3.15 7.61
CA ILE A 85 -4.21 3.47 7.18
C ILE A 85 -5.11 2.28 7.51
N ASP A 86 -6.12 2.47 8.34
CA ASP A 86 -7.06 1.41 8.76
C ASP A 86 -6.35 0.13 9.24
N GLY A 87 -5.23 0.26 9.95
CA GLY A 87 -4.46 -0.86 10.48
C GLY A 87 -3.52 -1.54 9.49
N SER A 88 -3.53 -1.17 8.21
CA SER A 88 -2.52 -1.59 7.22
C SER A 88 -1.33 -0.65 7.22
N THR A 89 -0.12 -1.20 7.20
CA THR A 89 1.13 -0.44 7.13
C THR A 89 1.72 -0.52 5.73
N TYR A 90 1.90 0.63 5.11
CA TYR A 90 2.45 0.77 3.75
C TYR A 90 3.85 1.34 3.83
N CYS A 91 4.84 0.49 3.62
CA CYS A 91 6.27 0.84 3.68
C CYS A 91 6.79 1.31 2.33
N LEU A 92 7.46 2.47 2.30
CA LEU A 92 8.09 2.98 1.08
C LEU A 92 9.46 2.31 0.87
N ALA A 93 9.80 2.00 -0.38
CA ALA A 93 11.14 1.56 -0.72
C ALA A 93 12.17 2.65 -0.36
N GLN A 94 13.29 2.23 0.22
CA GLN A 94 14.35 3.14 0.67
C GLN A 94 15.19 3.70 -0.46
N ASP A 95 15.25 2.99 -1.56
CA ASP A 95 16.01 3.36 -2.76
C ASP A 95 15.14 4.13 -3.77
N THR A 96 15.61 4.20 -5.00
CA THR A 96 14.90 4.85 -6.11
C THR A 96 13.78 3.99 -6.71
N CYS A 97 13.51 2.80 -6.15
CA CYS A 97 12.41 1.96 -6.60
C CYS A 97 11.07 2.63 -6.31
N GLY A 98 10.23 2.76 -7.31
CA GLY A 98 8.86 3.24 -7.16
C GLY A 98 7.94 2.13 -6.65
N VAL A 99 8.22 1.57 -5.47
CA VAL A 99 7.50 0.44 -4.90
C VAL A 99 7.08 0.71 -3.47
N ILE A 100 5.88 0.28 -3.13
CA ILE A 100 5.32 0.29 -1.77
C ILE A 100 5.00 -1.15 -1.40
N TRP A 101 5.35 -1.56 -0.20
CA TRP A 101 5.04 -2.86 0.35
C TRP A 101 4.01 -2.75 1.47
N GLU A 102 2.97 -3.56 1.42
CA GLU A 102 2.01 -3.70 2.53
C GLU A 102 2.57 -4.73 3.51
N GLU A 103 2.98 -4.25 4.68
CA GLU A 103 3.66 -5.04 5.70
C GLU A 103 2.83 -6.27 6.12
N GLY A 104 3.52 -7.39 6.32
CA GLY A 104 2.91 -8.65 6.73
C GLY A 104 2.14 -9.36 5.61
N THR A 105 2.24 -8.88 4.38
CA THR A 105 1.61 -9.48 3.19
C THR A 105 2.64 -9.69 2.07
N ASP A 106 2.22 -10.35 0.99
CA ASP A 106 2.99 -10.45 -0.25
C ASP A 106 2.57 -9.35 -1.26
N ASN A 107 1.91 -8.30 -0.79
CA ASN A 107 1.38 -7.25 -1.66
C ASN A 107 2.42 -6.15 -1.86
N TYR A 108 2.82 -5.95 -3.11
CA TYR A 108 3.66 -4.86 -3.58
C TYR A 108 2.89 -4.02 -4.59
N TYR A 109 3.06 -2.71 -4.52
CA TYR A 109 2.36 -1.75 -5.37
C TYR A 109 3.37 -0.84 -6.05
N VAL A 110 3.26 -0.71 -7.37
CA VAL A 110 4.12 0.17 -8.14
C VAL A 110 3.50 1.56 -8.22
N VAL A 111 4.30 2.56 -7.93
CA VAL A 111 3.96 3.98 -8.05
C VAL A 111 4.92 4.67 -9.01
N SER A 112 4.45 5.70 -9.69
CA SER A 112 5.30 6.51 -10.55
C SER A 112 6.32 7.31 -9.74
N ASN A 113 7.38 7.79 -10.39
CA ASN A 113 8.36 8.67 -9.76
C ASN A 113 7.73 9.94 -9.19
N GLN A 114 6.71 10.47 -9.86
CA GLN A 114 5.98 11.65 -9.38
C GLN A 114 5.17 11.35 -8.12
N GLU A 115 4.47 10.23 -8.09
CA GLU A 115 3.71 9.77 -6.92
C GLU A 115 4.64 9.51 -5.73
N MET A 116 5.76 8.81 -5.96
CA MET A 116 6.75 8.57 -4.91
C MET A 116 7.32 9.87 -4.36
N LYS A 117 7.58 10.86 -5.23
CA LYS A 117 8.01 12.18 -4.81
C LYS A 117 6.97 12.87 -3.93
N GLN A 118 5.69 12.81 -4.31
CA GLN A 118 4.61 13.39 -3.49
C GLN A 118 4.57 12.77 -2.09
N LEU A 119 4.69 11.46 -1.99
CA LEU A 119 4.73 10.76 -0.69
C LEU A 119 5.97 11.17 0.12
N LYS A 120 7.14 11.23 -0.48
CA LYS A 120 8.39 11.63 0.18
C LYS A 120 8.35 13.08 0.69
N GLU A 121 7.69 13.99 -0.04
CA GLU A 121 7.55 15.38 0.41
C GLU A 121 6.74 15.51 1.71
N ILE A 122 5.80 14.63 1.98
CA ILE A 122 5.08 14.58 3.25
C ILE A 122 6.05 14.29 4.41
N PHE A 123 6.91 13.27 4.27
CA PHE A 123 7.93 12.98 5.29
C PHE A 123 8.88 14.17 5.50
N LYS A 124 9.32 14.81 4.41
CA LYS A 124 10.20 15.98 4.47
C LYS A 124 9.55 17.17 5.17
N ALA A 125 8.25 17.39 4.96
CA ALA A 125 7.49 18.46 5.63
C ALA A 125 7.50 18.29 7.15
N HIS A 126 7.63 17.07 7.65
CA HIS A 126 7.74 16.73 9.06
C HIS A 126 9.19 16.55 9.57
N GLY A 127 10.18 16.90 8.75
CA GLY A 127 11.59 16.94 9.14
C GLY A 127 12.43 15.74 8.75
N ALA A 128 11.86 14.76 8.02
CA ALA A 128 12.62 13.62 7.54
C ALA A 128 13.71 14.01 6.54
N LYS A 129 14.85 13.33 6.64
CA LYS A 129 15.95 13.43 5.67
C LYS A 129 15.84 12.27 4.68
N ILE A 130 15.12 12.49 3.61
CA ILE A 130 14.92 11.52 2.53
C ILE A 130 15.56 12.05 1.25
N ILE A 131 16.30 11.17 0.56
CA ILE A 131 16.93 11.46 -0.75
C ILE A 131 15.92 11.25 -1.88
#